data_db2a88749586fa7a76da95e9711b14e0
#
_entry.id   db2a88749586fa7a76da95e9711b14e0
#
_cell.length_a   1.000
_cell.length_b   1.000
_cell.length_c   1.000
_cell.angle_alpha   90.00
_cell.angle_beta   90.00
_cell.angle_gamma   90.00
#
_symmetry.space_group_name_H-M   'P 1'
#
loop_
_entity.id
_entity.type
_entity.pdbx_description
1 polymer ?
#
loop_
_entity_poly.entity_id
_entity_poly.type
_entity_poly.pdbx_seq_one_letter_code
_entity_poly.pdbx_strand_id
1 'polypeptide(L)'
;MAAFVKFAVALFFWIAASSALSQTKPVVVFIATGGTIASKIDPVKHAPVPAISGEDLLATVPDISKYATIEVRNVSNIPSGYMDPIRWTTLTREVNTALARADVAGVVISHGTDTLEETAYWLDLTVDSDKPVVLTGSQRNASEPDFDGPHNLLNAVRIAVEPNSRTKGVVVALNSEINAAREVTKTETSNVETFKSGDLGLLGEVDFDRVVYWRAPLRRQHLPIRTDSMPYVEIIPMYGGADGYLVQKALDHGAKGLVIQALGWGNVNKPMFEAIKEAIGKGVPVVISSRVPNGRVLPNYGYDGGGKTLQDAGAVMGDDLSPQKARILLMLLLQAGVNGQKSLQACFDH
;
A
#
# COMPACT_ATOMS: atom_id res chain seq x y z
N MET A 1 -59.27 40.62 58.02
CA MET A 1 -58.32 41.40 57.25
C MET A 1 -57.39 40.37 56.60
N ALA A 2 -57.60 40.02 55.32
CA ALA A 2 -56.82 39.06 54.58
C ALA A 2 -56.05 39.81 53.49
N ALA A 3 -54.74 39.77 53.57
CA ALA A 3 -53.83 40.36 52.56
C ALA A 3 -53.53 39.34 51.48
N PHE A 4 -53.92 39.61 50.23
CA PHE A 4 -53.57 38.84 49.05
C PHE A 4 -52.16 39.23 48.55
N VAL A 5 -51.23 38.31 48.62
CA VAL A 5 -49.93 38.46 47.98
C VAL A 5 -50.01 37.88 46.52
N LYS A 6 -49.85 38.75 45.54
CA LYS A 6 -49.76 38.36 44.13
C LYS A 6 -48.33 38.01 43.82
N PHE A 7 -48.08 36.70 43.51
CA PHE A 7 -46.84 36.24 42.93
C PHE A 7 -46.88 36.39 41.38
N ALA A 8 -46.05 37.26 40.84
CA ALA A 8 -45.82 37.34 39.39
C ALA A 8 -44.72 36.36 39.02
N VAL A 9 -45.09 35.34 38.31
CA VAL A 9 -44.09 34.36 37.67
C VAL A 9 -43.65 34.96 36.36
N ALA A 10 -42.43 35.47 36.32
CA ALA A 10 -41.78 35.89 35.07
C ALA A 10 -41.22 34.66 34.37
N LEU A 11 -41.82 34.24 33.25
CA LEU A 11 -41.35 33.15 32.38
C LEU A 11 -40.23 33.70 31.47
N PHE A 12 -38.99 33.43 31.81
CA PHE A 12 -37.86 33.69 30.90
C PHE A 12 -37.82 32.61 29.82
N PHE A 13 -38.26 32.93 28.60
CA PHE A 13 -37.99 32.13 27.41
C PHE A 13 -36.52 32.31 27.04
N TRP A 14 -35.70 31.32 27.35
CA TRP A 14 -34.36 31.16 26.75
C TRP A 14 -34.53 30.64 25.33
N ILE A 15 -34.45 31.50 24.32
CA ILE A 15 -34.29 31.10 22.95
C ILE A 15 -32.84 30.65 22.78
N ALA A 16 -32.59 29.36 22.90
CA ALA A 16 -31.34 28.79 22.45
C ALA A 16 -31.30 28.89 20.91
N ALA A 17 -30.66 29.92 20.40
CA ALA A 17 -30.29 30.00 19.01
C ALA A 17 -29.26 28.87 18.75
N SER A 18 -29.75 27.71 18.32
CA SER A 18 -28.91 26.68 17.73
C SER A 18 -28.37 27.26 16.43
N SER A 19 -27.21 27.91 16.50
CA SER A 19 -26.39 28.14 15.32
C SER A 19 -26.06 26.76 14.74
N ALA A 20 -26.82 26.33 13.73
CA ALA A 20 -26.40 25.25 12.85
C ALA A 20 -25.13 25.75 12.18
N LEU A 21 -23.98 25.46 12.82
CA LEU A 21 -22.69 25.53 12.15
C LEU A 21 -22.84 24.61 10.95
N SER A 22 -22.95 25.21 9.76
CA SER A 22 -22.81 24.48 8.50
C SER A 22 -21.47 23.74 8.61
N GLN A 23 -21.52 22.47 8.94
CA GLN A 23 -20.33 21.64 9.07
C GLN A 23 -19.70 21.59 7.69
N THR A 24 -18.60 22.32 7.50
CA THR A 24 -17.85 22.31 6.25
C THR A 24 -17.44 20.86 5.98
N LYS A 25 -17.75 20.37 4.77
CA LYS A 25 -17.37 19.01 4.39
C LYS A 25 -15.86 18.83 4.54
N PRO A 26 -15.39 17.66 4.99
CA PRO A 26 -13.97 17.37 5.06
C PRO A 26 -13.32 17.46 3.68
N VAL A 27 -12.08 17.91 3.62
CA VAL A 27 -11.30 17.91 2.37
C VAL A 27 -10.63 16.56 2.21
N VAL A 28 -10.75 15.96 1.04
CA VAL A 28 -9.99 14.79 0.61
C VAL A 28 -9.12 15.20 -0.57
N VAL A 29 -7.82 14.95 -0.48
CA VAL A 29 -6.91 15.15 -1.61
C VAL A 29 -6.91 13.89 -2.46
N PHE A 30 -7.34 14.02 -3.71
CA PHE A 30 -7.32 12.94 -4.69
C PHE A 30 -6.09 13.08 -5.58
N ILE A 31 -5.21 12.07 -5.51
CA ILE A 31 -3.96 12.01 -6.29
C ILE A 31 -4.15 11.00 -7.43
N ALA A 32 -4.09 11.47 -8.67
CA ALA A 32 -4.16 10.63 -9.86
C ALA A 32 -2.76 10.24 -10.32
N THR A 33 -2.53 8.92 -10.51
CA THR A 33 -1.25 8.40 -11.02
C THR A 33 -1.37 7.66 -12.35
N GLY A 34 -2.60 7.42 -12.85
CA GLY A 34 -2.88 6.70 -14.08
C GLY A 34 -3.43 5.29 -13.83
N GLY A 35 -3.02 4.34 -14.66
CA GLY A 35 -3.47 2.95 -14.60
C GLY A 35 -4.78 2.68 -15.37
N THR A 36 -5.31 1.48 -15.22
CA THR A 36 -6.52 1.02 -15.93
C THR A 36 -7.74 1.89 -15.62
N ILE A 37 -7.87 2.35 -14.40
CA ILE A 37 -8.96 3.25 -13.97
C ILE A 37 -8.97 4.57 -14.75
N ALA A 38 -7.81 5.03 -15.21
CA ALA A 38 -7.63 6.23 -16.03
C ALA A 38 -7.45 5.91 -17.53
N SER A 39 -7.77 4.70 -17.99
CA SER A 39 -7.54 4.25 -19.36
C SER A 39 -8.82 4.19 -20.16
N LYS A 40 -8.69 4.51 -21.47
CA LYS A 40 -9.70 4.33 -22.51
C LYS A 40 -9.10 3.62 -23.71
N ILE A 41 -9.94 2.97 -24.51
CA ILE A 41 -9.51 2.38 -25.78
C ILE A 41 -9.08 3.50 -26.73
N ASP A 42 -7.81 3.47 -27.11
CA ASP A 42 -7.26 4.35 -28.14
C ASP A 42 -7.75 3.89 -29.52
N PRO A 43 -8.34 4.77 -30.34
CA PRO A 43 -8.92 4.39 -31.62
C PRO A 43 -7.87 3.97 -32.67
N VAL A 44 -6.60 4.34 -32.48
CA VAL A 44 -5.51 4.00 -33.41
C VAL A 44 -4.82 2.71 -32.98
N LYS A 45 -4.58 2.55 -31.66
CA LYS A 45 -3.90 1.36 -31.09
C LYS A 45 -4.87 0.19 -30.90
N HIS A 46 -6.17 0.45 -30.90
CA HIS A 46 -7.23 -0.53 -30.57
C HIS A 46 -7.00 -1.23 -29.21
N ALA A 47 -6.41 -0.49 -28.24
CA ALA A 47 -6.04 -1.00 -26.93
C ALA A 47 -6.18 0.10 -25.86
N PRO A 48 -6.42 -0.27 -24.59
CA PRO A 48 -6.49 0.70 -23.50
C PRO A 48 -5.16 1.44 -23.30
N VAL A 49 -5.23 2.78 -23.18
CA VAL A 49 -4.10 3.64 -22.80
C VAL A 49 -4.54 4.63 -21.73
N PRO A 50 -3.65 5.06 -20.83
CA PRO A 50 -3.95 6.13 -19.88
C PRO A 50 -4.30 7.42 -20.64
N ALA A 51 -5.53 7.93 -20.47
CA ALA A 51 -6.07 9.05 -21.24
C ALA A 51 -7.05 9.93 -20.45
N ILE A 52 -7.33 9.60 -19.18
CA ILE A 52 -8.31 10.29 -18.33
C ILE A 52 -7.56 11.05 -17.24
N SER A 53 -7.91 12.33 -17.03
CA SER A 53 -7.42 13.13 -15.92
C SER A 53 -8.12 12.75 -14.60
N GLY A 54 -7.57 13.21 -13.48
CA GLY A 54 -8.22 13.04 -12.17
C GLY A 54 -9.58 13.71 -12.11
N GLU A 55 -9.73 14.89 -12.73
CA GLU A 55 -10.98 15.65 -12.81
C GLU A 55 -12.04 14.90 -13.63
N ASP A 56 -11.65 14.36 -14.79
CA ASP A 56 -12.56 13.57 -15.63
C ASP A 56 -13.00 12.28 -14.93
N LEU A 57 -12.09 11.65 -14.19
CA LEU A 57 -12.41 10.46 -13.41
C LEU A 57 -13.42 10.78 -12.30
N LEU A 58 -13.23 11.88 -11.57
CA LEU A 58 -14.19 12.34 -10.55
C LEU A 58 -15.55 12.70 -11.15
N ALA A 59 -15.59 13.23 -12.36
CA ALA A 59 -16.84 13.56 -13.03
C ALA A 59 -17.72 12.32 -13.29
N THR A 60 -17.13 11.11 -13.30
CA THR A 60 -17.90 9.85 -13.40
C THR A 60 -18.64 9.49 -12.10
N VAL A 61 -18.35 10.19 -10.98
CA VAL A 61 -18.86 9.86 -9.63
C VAL A 61 -19.40 11.12 -8.93
N PRO A 62 -20.52 11.71 -9.40
CA PRO A 62 -21.05 12.97 -8.84
C PRO A 62 -21.41 12.86 -7.34
N ASP A 63 -21.72 11.66 -6.88
CA ASP A 63 -22.10 11.38 -5.48
C ASP A 63 -20.95 11.57 -4.48
N ILE A 64 -19.70 11.62 -4.91
CA ILE A 64 -18.54 11.92 -4.06
C ILE A 64 -18.73 13.25 -3.31
N SER A 65 -19.34 14.23 -3.99
CA SER A 65 -19.61 15.54 -3.41
C SER A 65 -20.52 15.50 -2.15
N LYS A 66 -21.24 14.40 -1.90
CA LYS A 66 -22.02 14.21 -0.68
C LYS A 66 -21.13 13.99 0.56
N TYR A 67 -19.96 13.43 0.38
CA TYR A 67 -19.04 12.98 1.45
C TYR A 67 -17.91 13.98 1.74
N ALA A 68 -17.33 14.58 0.70
CA ALA A 68 -16.15 15.42 0.82
C ALA A 68 -16.10 16.54 -0.21
N THR A 69 -15.28 17.55 0.07
CA THR A 69 -14.73 18.46 -0.94
C THR A 69 -13.45 17.82 -1.47
N ILE A 70 -13.35 17.65 -2.80
CA ILE A 70 -12.21 16.98 -3.40
C ILE A 70 -11.23 18.00 -4.00
N GLU A 71 -9.97 17.89 -3.64
CA GLU A 71 -8.85 18.60 -4.23
C GLU A 71 -8.06 17.64 -5.10
N VAL A 72 -7.96 17.89 -6.40
CA VAL A 72 -7.28 17.00 -7.35
C VAL A 72 -5.82 17.37 -7.51
N ARG A 73 -4.96 16.34 -7.56
CA ARG A 73 -3.54 16.45 -7.93
C ARG A 73 -3.20 15.39 -8.97
N ASN A 74 -2.89 15.81 -10.18
CA ASN A 74 -2.42 14.94 -11.24
C ASN A 74 -0.89 14.81 -11.12
N VAL A 75 -0.40 13.75 -10.46
CA VAL A 75 1.05 13.52 -10.23
C VAL A 75 1.67 12.81 -11.42
N SER A 76 0.95 11.85 -12.01
CA SER A 76 1.35 11.17 -13.24
C SER A 76 0.13 10.60 -13.95
N ASN A 77 0.32 10.12 -15.18
CA ASN A 77 -0.69 9.35 -15.92
C ASN A 77 0.02 8.23 -16.69
N ILE A 78 0.43 7.18 -15.95
CA ILE A 78 1.27 6.10 -16.47
C ILE A 78 0.65 4.73 -16.17
N PRO A 79 0.98 3.70 -16.96
CA PRO A 79 0.78 2.30 -16.54
C PRO A 79 1.59 2.03 -15.24
N SER A 80 0.99 1.27 -14.32
CA SER A 80 1.64 1.04 -13.02
C SER A 80 2.95 0.25 -13.10
N GLY A 81 3.17 -0.53 -14.16
CA GLY A 81 4.46 -1.17 -14.42
C GLY A 81 5.64 -0.19 -14.63
N TYR A 82 5.36 1.11 -14.78
CA TYR A 82 6.38 2.17 -14.87
C TYR A 82 6.66 2.84 -13.52
N MET A 83 6.00 2.43 -12.44
CA MET A 83 6.33 2.90 -11.10
C MET A 83 7.72 2.41 -10.70
N ASP A 84 8.46 3.28 -10.04
CA ASP A 84 9.82 3.05 -9.58
C ASP A 84 10.08 3.79 -8.25
N PRO A 85 11.21 3.56 -7.59
CA PRO A 85 11.52 4.22 -6.31
C PRO A 85 11.54 5.75 -6.37
N ILE A 86 11.87 6.36 -7.51
CA ILE A 86 11.89 7.82 -7.68
C ILE A 86 10.45 8.36 -7.65
N ARG A 87 9.55 7.70 -8.37
CA ARG A 87 8.12 8.05 -8.40
C ARG A 87 7.45 7.79 -7.06
N TRP A 88 7.77 6.68 -6.40
CA TRP A 88 7.30 6.41 -5.04
C TRP A 88 7.75 7.49 -4.04
N THR A 89 9.02 7.92 -4.12
CA THR A 89 9.54 9.02 -3.28
C THR A 89 8.77 10.33 -3.53
N THR A 90 8.51 10.66 -4.78
CA THR A 90 7.71 11.83 -5.16
C THR A 90 6.28 11.71 -4.60
N LEU A 91 5.66 10.56 -4.78
CA LEU A 91 4.30 10.30 -4.28
C LEU A 91 4.22 10.41 -2.75
N THR A 92 5.21 9.87 -2.03
CA THR A 92 5.29 10.02 -0.56
C THR A 92 5.30 11.49 -0.13
N ARG A 93 6.06 12.35 -0.81
CA ARG A 93 6.11 13.79 -0.51
C ARG A 93 4.78 14.48 -0.75
N GLU A 94 4.11 14.17 -1.86
CA GLU A 94 2.79 14.70 -2.18
C GLU A 94 1.77 14.30 -1.11
N VAL A 95 1.78 13.02 -0.69
CA VAL A 95 0.89 12.50 0.36
C VAL A 95 1.18 13.19 1.70
N ASN A 96 2.45 13.24 2.14
CA ASN A 96 2.81 13.88 3.41
C ASN A 96 2.48 15.38 3.41
N THR A 97 2.69 16.08 2.30
CA THR A 97 2.32 17.49 2.14
C THR A 97 0.81 17.70 2.27
N ALA A 98 0.00 16.81 1.68
CA ALA A 98 -1.44 16.87 1.80
C ALA A 98 -1.90 16.61 3.24
N LEU A 99 -1.38 15.56 3.88
CA LEU A 99 -1.80 15.13 5.22
C LEU A 99 -1.33 16.08 6.34
N ALA A 100 -0.28 16.88 6.11
CA ALA A 100 0.17 17.91 7.06
C ALA A 100 -0.87 19.03 7.26
N ARG A 101 -1.79 19.22 6.32
CA ARG A 101 -2.85 20.22 6.40
C ARG A 101 -3.94 19.78 7.39
N ALA A 102 -4.37 20.68 8.28
CA ALA A 102 -5.37 20.40 9.28
C ALA A 102 -6.78 20.15 8.69
N ASP A 103 -7.11 20.80 7.57
CA ASP A 103 -8.41 20.69 6.89
C ASP A 103 -8.55 19.41 6.06
N VAL A 104 -7.43 18.71 5.75
CA VAL A 104 -7.45 17.46 5.00
C VAL A 104 -7.79 16.29 5.92
N ALA A 105 -8.86 15.56 5.61
CA ALA A 105 -9.30 14.37 6.35
C ALA A 105 -8.51 13.12 5.96
N GLY A 106 -8.16 12.98 4.68
CA GLY A 106 -7.43 11.85 4.15
C GLY A 106 -7.00 12.05 2.70
N VAL A 107 -6.27 11.09 2.16
CA VAL A 107 -5.79 11.06 0.77
C VAL A 107 -6.35 9.82 0.07
N VAL A 108 -6.84 9.99 -1.15
CA VAL A 108 -7.20 8.90 -2.07
C VAL A 108 -6.25 8.92 -3.26
N ILE A 109 -5.76 7.77 -3.65
CA ILE A 109 -4.81 7.63 -4.77
C ILE A 109 -5.39 6.65 -5.77
N SER A 110 -5.64 7.10 -7.01
CA SER A 110 -5.94 6.18 -8.11
C SER A 110 -4.64 5.65 -8.71
N HIS A 111 -4.58 4.33 -8.94
CA HIS A 111 -3.37 3.64 -9.35
C HIS A 111 -3.69 2.46 -10.27
N GLY A 112 -2.75 2.06 -11.12
CA GLY A 112 -2.88 0.83 -11.89
C GLY A 112 -2.65 -0.40 -11.02
N THR A 113 -3.41 -1.46 -11.28
CA THR A 113 -3.52 -2.62 -10.37
C THR A 113 -2.27 -3.50 -10.29
N ASP A 114 -1.37 -3.48 -11.31
CA ASP A 114 -0.25 -4.43 -11.37
C ASP A 114 0.81 -4.22 -10.29
N THR A 115 1.11 -2.98 -9.92
CA THR A 115 2.05 -2.65 -8.84
C THR A 115 1.41 -1.88 -7.68
N LEU A 116 0.08 -1.91 -7.59
CA LEU A 116 -0.67 -1.20 -6.55
C LEU A 116 -0.26 -1.69 -5.16
N GLU A 117 -0.10 -2.99 -4.95
CA GLU A 117 0.33 -3.59 -3.69
C GLU A 117 1.73 -3.12 -3.25
N GLU A 118 2.63 -2.91 -4.20
CA GLU A 118 3.98 -2.41 -3.94
C GLU A 118 3.95 -0.93 -3.54
N THR A 119 3.23 -0.10 -4.30
CA THR A 119 3.05 1.32 -3.99
C THR A 119 2.35 1.51 -2.64
N ALA A 120 1.34 0.69 -2.34
CA ALA A 120 0.64 0.73 -1.05
C ALA A 120 1.60 0.41 0.12
N TYR A 121 2.39 -0.64 0.00
CA TYR A 121 3.34 -1.02 1.06
C TYR A 121 4.46 0.00 1.22
N TRP A 122 4.98 0.54 0.12
CA TRP A 122 5.94 1.64 0.17
C TRP A 122 5.39 2.84 0.95
N LEU A 123 4.17 3.27 0.64
CA LEU A 123 3.54 4.39 1.34
C LEU A 123 3.25 4.07 2.81
N ASP A 124 2.86 2.84 3.14
CA ASP A 124 2.62 2.43 4.53
C ASP A 124 3.90 2.49 5.38
N LEU A 125 5.05 2.23 4.76
CA LEU A 125 6.36 2.37 5.41
C LEU A 125 6.87 3.82 5.49
N THR A 126 6.42 4.72 4.61
CA THR A 126 7.06 6.04 4.43
C THR A 126 6.18 7.24 4.75
N VAL A 127 4.88 7.05 4.91
CA VAL A 127 3.93 8.11 5.28
C VAL A 127 3.85 8.23 6.79
N ASP A 128 4.12 9.44 7.30
CA ASP A 128 4.07 9.77 8.73
C ASP A 128 2.77 10.50 9.06
N SER A 129 1.67 9.75 9.16
CA SER A 129 0.36 10.32 9.52
C SER A 129 -0.61 9.27 10.04
N ASP A 130 -1.46 9.66 10.97
CA ASP A 130 -2.62 8.87 11.42
C ASP A 130 -3.84 9.01 10.52
N LYS A 131 -3.81 9.95 9.56
CA LYS A 131 -4.91 10.16 8.64
C LYS A 131 -4.94 9.07 7.57
N PRO A 132 -6.13 8.69 7.07
CA PRO A 132 -6.27 7.64 6.08
C PRO A 132 -5.55 7.96 4.76
N VAL A 133 -4.87 6.96 4.21
CA VAL A 133 -4.39 6.93 2.82
C VAL A 133 -4.99 5.71 2.16
N VAL A 134 -5.76 5.93 1.11
CA VAL A 134 -6.52 4.87 0.44
C VAL A 134 -6.06 4.76 -1.01
N LEU A 135 -5.45 3.64 -1.38
CA LEU A 135 -5.17 3.32 -2.77
C LEU A 135 -6.35 2.58 -3.38
N THR A 136 -6.69 2.97 -4.59
CA THR A 136 -7.74 2.31 -5.39
C THR A 136 -7.36 2.24 -6.86
N GLY A 137 -8.10 1.47 -7.61
CA GLY A 137 -7.91 1.27 -9.04
C GLY A 137 -9.13 0.62 -9.67
N SER A 138 -8.97 0.08 -10.86
CA SER A 138 -9.99 -0.76 -11.50
C SER A 138 -9.37 -1.88 -12.31
N GLN A 139 -10.07 -3.00 -12.41
CA GLN A 139 -9.72 -4.10 -13.32
C GLN A 139 -10.28 -3.87 -14.72
N ARG A 140 -11.37 -3.12 -14.85
CA ARG A 140 -11.99 -2.72 -16.12
C ARG A 140 -11.57 -1.29 -16.46
N ASN A 141 -11.34 -1.03 -17.73
CA ASN A 141 -11.07 0.34 -18.20
C ASN A 141 -12.38 1.10 -18.47
N ALA A 142 -12.28 2.43 -18.60
CA ALA A 142 -13.45 3.29 -18.71
C ALA A 142 -14.25 3.14 -20.04
N SER A 143 -13.79 2.31 -20.97
CA SER A 143 -14.54 1.98 -22.19
C SER A 143 -15.35 0.69 -22.06
N GLU A 144 -15.19 -0.05 -20.95
CA GLU A 144 -15.92 -1.29 -20.70
C GLU A 144 -17.27 -1.00 -20.03
N PRO A 145 -18.33 -1.74 -20.37
CA PRO A 145 -19.68 -1.50 -19.84
C PRO A 145 -19.79 -1.81 -18.33
N ASP A 146 -18.91 -2.66 -17.79
CA ASP A 146 -18.82 -3.05 -16.40
C ASP A 146 -17.65 -2.38 -15.67
N PHE A 147 -17.30 -1.15 -16.08
CA PHE A 147 -16.24 -0.35 -15.46
C PHE A 147 -16.44 -0.21 -13.95
N ASP A 148 -15.57 -0.83 -13.16
CA ASP A 148 -15.61 -0.84 -11.70
C ASP A 148 -14.98 0.39 -11.02
N GLY A 149 -14.30 1.24 -11.77
CA GLY A 149 -13.60 2.41 -11.27
C GLY A 149 -14.46 3.40 -10.47
N PRO A 150 -15.64 3.83 -10.94
CA PRO A 150 -16.52 4.76 -10.23
C PRO A 150 -16.94 4.25 -8.85
N HIS A 151 -17.29 2.98 -8.72
CA HIS A 151 -17.67 2.36 -7.46
C HIS A 151 -16.48 2.33 -6.48
N ASN A 152 -15.32 1.90 -6.96
CA ASN A 152 -14.10 1.83 -6.16
C ASN A 152 -13.66 3.23 -5.68
N LEU A 153 -13.76 4.25 -6.54
CA LEU A 153 -13.41 5.63 -6.19
C LEU A 153 -14.35 6.22 -5.12
N LEU A 154 -15.67 6.00 -5.26
CA LEU A 154 -16.65 6.43 -4.26
C LEU A 154 -16.33 5.79 -2.90
N ASN A 155 -16.09 4.50 -2.86
CA ASN A 155 -15.78 3.78 -1.64
C ASN A 155 -14.45 4.26 -1.02
N ALA A 156 -13.43 4.53 -1.84
CA ALA A 156 -12.17 5.07 -1.34
C ALA A 156 -12.35 6.44 -0.65
N VAL A 157 -13.21 7.31 -1.19
CA VAL A 157 -13.51 8.60 -0.54
C VAL A 157 -14.30 8.39 0.75
N ARG A 158 -15.26 7.46 0.79
CA ARG A 158 -16.00 7.13 2.02
C ARG A 158 -15.04 6.63 3.11
N ILE A 159 -14.08 5.79 2.77
CA ILE A 159 -13.03 5.32 3.68
C ILE A 159 -12.15 6.50 4.16
N ALA A 160 -11.76 7.39 3.26
CA ALA A 160 -10.87 8.51 3.59
C ALA A 160 -11.48 9.52 4.57
N VAL A 161 -12.81 9.60 4.66
CA VAL A 161 -13.50 10.48 5.60
C VAL A 161 -14.03 9.76 6.85
N GLU A 162 -13.97 8.43 6.89
CA GLU A 162 -14.44 7.62 8.01
C GLU A 162 -13.49 7.77 9.21
N PRO A 163 -13.99 8.23 10.39
CA PRO A 163 -13.12 8.41 11.55
C PRO A 163 -12.39 7.13 12.00
N ASN A 164 -13.02 5.96 11.87
CA ASN A 164 -12.42 4.67 12.23
C ASN A 164 -11.31 4.21 11.25
N SER A 165 -11.14 4.90 10.12
CA SER A 165 -10.03 4.66 9.20
C SER A 165 -8.71 5.24 9.70
N ARG A 166 -8.74 6.16 10.66
CA ARG A 166 -7.50 6.70 11.26
C ARG A 166 -6.69 5.59 11.92
N THR A 167 -5.39 5.74 11.92
CA THR A 167 -4.42 4.78 12.50
C THR A 167 -4.37 3.40 11.82
N LYS A 168 -5.12 3.19 10.73
CA LYS A 168 -5.06 1.92 9.97
C LYS A 168 -3.89 1.85 8.99
N GLY A 169 -3.12 2.94 8.85
CA GLY A 169 -2.07 3.05 7.86
C GLY A 169 -2.61 3.25 6.44
N VAL A 170 -1.86 2.76 5.49
CA VAL A 170 -2.28 2.76 4.10
C VAL A 170 -3.13 1.53 3.82
N VAL A 171 -4.27 1.75 3.20
CA VAL A 171 -5.20 0.66 2.84
C VAL A 171 -5.41 0.61 1.32
N VAL A 172 -5.70 -0.59 0.83
CA VAL A 172 -6.10 -0.85 -0.55
C VAL A 172 -7.59 -1.17 -0.55
N ALA A 173 -8.35 -0.41 -1.35
CA ALA A 173 -9.80 -0.53 -1.42
C ALA A 173 -10.27 -0.72 -2.87
N LEU A 174 -10.69 -1.93 -3.20
CA LEU A 174 -11.35 -2.30 -4.45
C LEU A 174 -12.47 -3.31 -4.13
N ASN A 175 -13.47 -3.38 -5.00
CA ASN A 175 -14.57 -4.34 -4.87
C ASN A 175 -15.25 -4.31 -3.48
N SER A 176 -15.39 -3.11 -2.89
CA SER A 176 -15.90 -2.87 -1.53
C SER A 176 -15.05 -3.46 -0.38
N GLU A 177 -13.97 -4.15 -0.65
CA GLU A 177 -13.07 -4.76 0.34
C GLU A 177 -11.99 -3.76 0.77
N ILE A 178 -11.65 -3.76 2.08
CA ILE A 178 -10.58 -2.94 2.66
C ILE A 178 -9.47 -3.85 3.13
N ASN A 179 -8.30 -3.72 2.52
CA ASN A 179 -7.13 -4.54 2.78
C ASN A 179 -5.98 -3.69 3.36
N ALA A 180 -5.19 -4.26 4.27
CA ALA A 180 -3.96 -3.62 4.74
C ALA A 180 -2.86 -3.66 3.67
N ALA A 181 -2.12 -2.58 3.50
CA ALA A 181 -1.06 -2.48 2.49
C ALA A 181 0.02 -3.56 2.63
N ARG A 182 0.42 -3.90 3.86
CA ARG A 182 1.41 -4.96 4.11
C ARG A 182 0.95 -6.34 3.65
N GLU A 183 -0.36 -6.60 3.71
CA GLU A 183 -0.94 -7.94 3.59
C GLU A 183 -1.50 -8.25 2.20
N VAL A 184 -2.00 -7.22 1.53
CA VAL A 184 -2.74 -7.37 0.27
C VAL A 184 -1.84 -7.78 -0.89
N THR A 185 -2.36 -8.64 -1.76
CA THR A 185 -1.73 -8.95 -3.06
C THR A 185 -2.78 -9.12 -4.16
N LYS A 186 -2.38 -8.85 -5.41
CA LYS A 186 -3.20 -9.12 -6.60
C LYS A 186 -3.15 -10.61 -6.92
N THR A 187 -4.27 -11.32 -6.75
CA THR A 187 -4.34 -12.78 -6.89
C THR A 187 -4.91 -13.24 -8.24
N GLU A 188 -5.53 -12.33 -8.99
CA GLU A 188 -6.17 -12.60 -10.26
C GLU A 188 -5.77 -11.57 -11.32
N THR A 189 -5.62 -12.01 -12.57
CA THR A 189 -5.20 -11.12 -13.66
C THR A 189 -6.33 -10.26 -14.19
N SER A 190 -7.58 -10.72 -14.12
CA SER A 190 -8.73 -10.09 -14.77
C SER A 190 -9.98 -9.96 -13.91
N ASN A 191 -10.14 -10.73 -12.84
CA ASN A 191 -11.32 -10.65 -11.98
C ASN A 191 -11.30 -9.36 -11.14
N VAL A 192 -12.45 -8.71 -10.96
CA VAL A 192 -12.59 -7.55 -10.08
C VAL A 192 -12.35 -7.90 -8.62
N GLU A 193 -12.68 -9.12 -8.20
CA GLU A 193 -12.37 -9.69 -6.89
C GLU A 193 -10.95 -10.25 -6.85
N THR A 194 -9.95 -9.38 -6.92
CA THR A 194 -8.55 -9.76 -7.13
C THR A 194 -7.61 -9.45 -5.98
N PHE A 195 -7.88 -8.41 -5.19
CA PHE A 195 -7.00 -8.02 -4.10
C PHE A 195 -7.38 -8.75 -2.81
N LYS A 196 -6.47 -9.59 -2.32
CA LYS A 196 -6.69 -10.47 -1.16
C LYS A 196 -5.55 -10.38 -0.17
N SER A 197 -5.85 -10.51 1.11
CA SER A 197 -4.87 -10.55 2.21
C SER A 197 -4.62 -11.98 2.74
N GLY A 198 -4.87 -12.99 1.93
CA GLY A 198 -4.66 -14.40 2.28
C GLY A 198 -5.34 -14.79 3.59
N ASP A 199 -4.62 -15.56 4.43
CA ASP A 199 -5.13 -16.05 5.72
C ASP A 199 -5.37 -14.93 6.75
N LEU A 200 -4.78 -13.73 6.55
CA LEU A 200 -4.97 -12.58 7.45
C LEU A 200 -6.33 -11.92 7.26
N GLY A 201 -6.92 -12.03 6.08
CA GLY A 201 -8.27 -11.53 5.74
C GLY A 201 -8.35 -10.01 5.64
N LEU A 202 -9.55 -9.52 5.41
CA LEU A 202 -9.86 -8.10 5.24
C LEU A 202 -9.73 -7.32 6.56
N LEU A 203 -9.40 -6.03 6.48
CA LEU A 203 -9.60 -5.11 7.60
C LEU A 203 -11.08 -4.81 7.83
N GLY A 204 -11.85 -4.75 6.75
CA GLY A 204 -13.27 -4.42 6.76
C GLY A 204 -13.82 -4.30 5.35
N GLU A 205 -14.98 -3.69 5.24
CA GLU A 205 -15.68 -3.48 3.96
C GLU A 205 -16.43 -2.15 3.93
N VAL A 206 -16.80 -1.72 2.73
CA VAL A 206 -17.71 -0.59 2.52
C VAL A 206 -19.08 -1.13 2.19
N ASP A 207 -19.97 -1.09 3.17
CA ASP A 207 -21.35 -1.51 3.02
C ASP A 207 -22.21 -0.38 2.42
N PHE A 208 -23.49 -0.68 2.14
CA PHE A 208 -24.42 0.27 1.54
C PHE A 208 -24.50 1.59 2.33
N ASP A 209 -24.61 1.51 3.65
CA ASP A 209 -24.83 2.68 4.51
C ASP A 209 -23.55 3.21 5.19
N ARG A 210 -22.52 2.38 5.40
CA ARG A 210 -21.35 2.73 6.19
C ARG A 210 -20.08 1.97 5.80
N VAL A 211 -18.94 2.43 6.34
CA VAL A 211 -17.66 1.71 6.34
C VAL A 211 -17.60 0.86 7.61
N VAL A 212 -17.29 -0.41 7.49
CA VAL A 212 -17.21 -1.36 8.60
C VAL A 212 -15.78 -1.87 8.73
N TYR A 213 -15.21 -1.80 9.93
CA TYR A 213 -13.92 -2.40 10.25
C TYR A 213 -14.09 -3.53 11.27
N TRP A 214 -13.48 -4.68 11.00
CA TRP A 214 -13.48 -5.84 11.89
C TRP A 214 -12.18 -5.97 12.68
N ARG A 215 -11.07 -5.47 12.12
CA ARG A 215 -9.74 -5.52 12.73
C ARG A 215 -8.88 -4.32 12.33
N ALA A 216 -7.70 -4.25 12.92
CA ALA A 216 -6.64 -3.32 12.53
C ALA A 216 -5.36 -4.09 12.20
N PRO A 217 -4.48 -3.56 11.34
CA PRO A 217 -3.17 -4.15 11.12
C PRO A 217 -2.32 -4.00 12.40
N LEU A 218 -1.63 -5.09 12.80
CA LEU A 218 -0.79 -5.09 14.01
C LEU A 218 0.68 -4.80 13.70
N ARG A 219 1.16 -5.25 12.53
CA ARG A 219 2.56 -5.13 12.12
C ARG A 219 2.73 -3.94 11.18
N ARG A 220 3.01 -2.77 11.74
CA ARG A 220 3.29 -1.55 10.99
C ARG A 220 4.65 -0.99 11.42
N GLN A 221 5.41 -0.53 10.43
CA GLN A 221 6.72 0.10 10.62
C GLN A 221 6.71 1.46 9.92
N HIS A 222 7.52 2.40 10.39
CA HIS A 222 7.75 3.65 9.70
C HIS A 222 9.24 3.86 9.44
N LEU A 223 9.58 4.03 8.18
CA LEU A 223 10.95 4.21 7.68
C LEU A 223 11.01 5.50 6.84
N PRO A 224 11.44 6.62 7.43
CA PRO A 224 11.45 7.89 6.73
C PRO A 224 12.41 7.87 5.54
N ILE A 225 12.01 8.49 4.44
CA ILE A 225 12.87 8.69 3.27
C ILE A 225 13.95 9.73 3.63
N ARG A 226 15.20 9.33 3.56
CA ARG A 226 16.37 10.18 3.89
C ARG A 226 17.07 10.70 2.65
N THR A 227 16.93 10.05 1.52
CA THR A 227 17.58 10.40 0.25
C THR A 227 16.67 10.06 -0.92
N ASP A 228 16.84 10.78 -2.03
CA ASP A 228 16.09 10.51 -3.28
C ASP A 228 16.63 9.29 -4.05
N SER A 229 17.88 8.91 -3.78
CA SER A 229 18.52 7.75 -4.38
C SER A 229 18.35 6.53 -3.50
N MET A 230 17.62 5.53 -4.00
CA MET A 230 17.44 4.27 -3.30
C MET A 230 18.53 3.26 -3.67
N PRO A 231 18.99 2.45 -2.70
CA PRO A 231 19.90 1.35 -2.99
C PRO A 231 19.28 0.37 -4.00
N TYR A 232 20.08 -0.08 -4.96
CA TYR A 232 19.65 -1.11 -5.88
C TYR A 232 19.54 -2.46 -5.17
N VAL A 233 18.33 -3.00 -5.10
CA VAL A 233 18.00 -4.32 -4.54
C VAL A 233 17.33 -5.15 -5.62
N GLU A 234 17.87 -6.35 -5.89
CA GLU A 234 17.36 -7.25 -6.93
C GLU A 234 16.58 -8.41 -6.36
N ILE A 235 15.55 -8.88 -7.09
CA ILE A 235 14.81 -10.11 -6.78
C ILE A 235 15.31 -11.23 -7.70
N ILE A 236 15.77 -12.33 -7.12
CA ILE A 236 16.30 -13.49 -7.84
C ILE A 236 15.33 -14.66 -7.68
N PRO A 237 14.68 -15.13 -8.76
CA PRO A 237 13.78 -16.28 -8.67
C PRO A 237 14.55 -17.60 -8.58
N MET A 238 14.10 -18.47 -7.66
CA MET A 238 14.52 -19.86 -7.57
C MET A 238 13.53 -20.80 -8.26
N TYR A 239 14.02 -21.65 -9.13
CA TYR A 239 13.26 -22.68 -9.85
C TYR A 239 14.06 -23.96 -9.98
N GLY A 240 13.42 -25.08 -10.39
CA GLY A 240 14.13 -26.36 -10.63
C GLY A 240 15.21 -26.19 -11.69
N GLY A 241 16.49 -26.45 -11.32
CA GLY A 241 17.64 -26.26 -12.20
C GLY A 241 18.25 -24.86 -12.23
N ALA A 242 17.73 -23.88 -11.43
CA ALA A 242 18.39 -22.59 -11.28
C ALA A 242 19.80 -22.77 -10.71
N ASP A 243 20.70 -21.87 -11.11
CA ASP A 243 22.08 -21.79 -10.59
C ASP A 243 22.33 -20.39 -9.96
N GLY A 244 23.58 -20.12 -9.63
CA GLY A 244 23.98 -18.83 -9.06
C GLY A 244 24.19 -17.70 -10.08
N TYR A 245 23.94 -17.92 -11.36
CA TYR A 245 24.29 -16.96 -12.42
C TYR A 245 23.63 -15.59 -12.23
N LEU A 246 22.32 -15.56 -11.94
CA LEU A 246 21.60 -14.28 -11.75
C LEU A 246 22.08 -13.55 -10.49
N VAL A 247 22.43 -14.25 -9.42
CA VAL A 247 23.05 -13.66 -8.23
C VAL A 247 24.33 -12.94 -8.61
N GLN A 248 25.22 -13.63 -9.35
CA GLN A 248 26.49 -13.03 -9.78
C GLN A 248 26.25 -11.80 -10.68
N LYS A 249 25.30 -11.87 -11.62
CA LYS A 249 24.98 -10.73 -12.48
C LYS A 249 24.44 -9.53 -11.71
N ALA A 250 23.62 -9.75 -10.71
CA ALA A 250 23.15 -8.67 -9.82
C ALA A 250 24.30 -8.02 -9.04
N LEU A 251 25.25 -8.83 -8.54
CA LEU A 251 26.46 -8.33 -7.88
C LEU A 251 27.34 -7.52 -8.83
N ASP A 252 27.59 -8.05 -10.04
CA ASP A 252 28.37 -7.38 -11.10
C ASP A 252 27.76 -6.02 -11.47
N HIS A 253 26.42 -5.92 -11.44
CA HIS A 253 25.66 -4.70 -11.69
C HIS A 253 25.59 -3.75 -10.46
N GLY A 254 26.16 -4.15 -9.33
CA GLY A 254 26.30 -3.30 -8.15
C GLY A 254 25.14 -3.35 -7.17
N ALA A 255 24.40 -4.48 -7.12
CA ALA A 255 23.36 -4.69 -6.15
C ALA A 255 23.86 -4.45 -4.72
N LYS A 256 23.08 -3.71 -3.93
CA LYS A 256 23.33 -3.39 -2.53
C LYS A 256 22.55 -4.31 -1.58
N GLY A 257 21.65 -5.12 -2.12
CA GLY A 257 20.89 -6.15 -1.44
C GLY A 257 20.25 -7.09 -2.43
N LEU A 258 19.94 -8.30 -1.99
CA LEU A 258 19.25 -9.32 -2.79
C LEU A 258 18.06 -9.86 -2.03
N VAL A 259 17.00 -10.17 -2.76
CA VAL A 259 15.86 -10.95 -2.26
C VAL A 259 15.77 -12.22 -3.09
N ILE A 260 15.88 -13.36 -2.45
CA ILE A 260 15.72 -14.65 -3.13
C ILE A 260 14.27 -15.08 -3.02
N GLN A 261 13.57 -15.18 -4.14
CA GLN A 261 12.26 -15.80 -4.24
C GLN A 261 12.40 -17.32 -4.21
N ALA A 262 12.59 -17.88 -3.03
CA ALA A 262 12.93 -19.26 -2.77
C ALA A 262 11.73 -20.23 -2.87
N LEU A 263 11.97 -21.50 -2.58
CA LEU A 263 10.98 -22.58 -2.64
C LEU A 263 10.45 -22.90 -1.25
N GLY A 264 9.16 -23.18 -1.14
CA GLY A 264 8.55 -23.65 0.10
C GLY A 264 8.89 -22.74 1.29
N TRP A 265 9.44 -23.31 2.35
CA TRP A 265 9.86 -22.57 3.55
C TRP A 265 11.15 -21.76 3.41
N GLY A 266 11.55 -21.40 2.20
CA GLY A 266 12.75 -20.60 1.96
C GLY A 266 13.97 -21.43 1.55
N ASN A 267 13.78 -22.54 0.83
CA ASN A 267 14.86 -23.41 0.41
C ASN A 267 15.36 -23.07 -1.01
N VAL A 268 16.63 -23.29 -1.22
CA VAL A 268 17.28 -23.23 -2.55
C VAL A 268 18.09 -24.50 -2.82
N ASN A 269 18.59 -24.66 -4.04
CA ASN A 269 19.53 -25.73 -4.36
C ASN A 269 20.98 -25.34 -4.00
N LYS A 270 21.89 -26.31 -4.06
CA LYS A 270 23.29 -26.11 -3.71
C LYS A 270 24.00 -25.03 -4.53
N PRO A 271 23.90 -24.98 -5.88
CA PRO A 271 24.53 -23.92 -6.67
C PRO A 271 24.06 -22.50 -6.27
N MET A 272 22.76 -22.31 -6.04
CA MET A 272 22.21 -21.03 -5.56
C MET A 272 22.70 -20.70 -4.14
N PHE A 273 22.81 -21.71 -3.26
CA PHE A 273 23.33 -21.53 -1.90
C PHE A 273 24.77 -21.02 -1.89
N GLU A 274 25.65 -21.59 -2.74
CA GLU A 274 27.04 -21.13 -2.85
C GLU A 274 27.12 -19.68 -3.34
N ALA A 275 26.28 -19.28 -4.32
CA ALA A 275 26.23 -17.91 -4.80
C ALA A 275 25.70 -16.93 -3.72
N ILE A 276 24.73 -17.35 -2.91
CA ILE A 276 24.22 -16.57 -1.78
C ILE A 276 25.32 -16.35 -0.73
N LYS A 277 26.07 -17.39 -0.39
CA LYS A 277 27.21 -17.28 0.55
C LYS A 277 28.28 -16.31 0.04
N GLU A 278 28.56 -16.33 -1.26
CA GLU A 278 29.50 -15.40 -1.88
C GLU A 278 28.99 -13.96 -1.77
N ALA A 279 27.70 -13.71 -2.03
CA ALA A 279 27.09 -12.39 -1.89
C ALA A 279 27.21 -11.87 -0.45
N ILE A 280 26.87 -12.70 0.53
CA ILE A 280 26.97 -12.36 1.97
C ILE A 280 28.44 -12.11 2.34
N GLY A 281 29.37 -12.93 1.88
CA GLY A 281 30.81 -12.76 2.08
C GLY A 281 31.37 -11.44 1.52
N LYS A 282 30.74 -10.90 0.45
CA LYS A 282 31.02 -9.57 -0.11
C LYS A 282 30.31 -8.43 0.63
N GLY A 283 29.59 -8.70 1.71
CA GLY A 283 28.87 -7.72 2.50
C GLY A 283 27.53 -7.28 1.92
N VAL A 284 27.00 -8.01 0.93
CA VAL A 284 25.68 -7.76 0.34
C VAL A 284 24.64 -8.56 1.13
N PRO A 285 23.70 -7.92 1.84
CA PRO A 285 22.65 -8.63 2.57
C PRO A 285 21.71 -9.37 1.61
N VAL A 286 21.34 -10.58 2.03
CA VAL A 286 20.42 -11.44 1.28
C VAL A 286 19.21 -11.77 2.15
N VAL A 287 18.03 -11.45 1.65
CA VAL A 287 16.75 -11.79 2.27
C VAL A 287 16.15 -13.00 1.55
N ILE A 288 15.70 -13.98 2.31
CA ILE A 288 15.00 -15.16 1.79
C ILE A 288 13.50 -14.93 1.93
N SER A 289 12.81 -14.84 0.81
CA SER A 289 11.35 -14.87 0.71
C SER A 289 10.91 -16.18 0.03
N SER A 290 9.65 -16.34 -0.28
CA SER A 290 9.14 -17.53 -0.96
C SER A 290 8.31 -17.16 -2.18
N ARG A 291 8.29 -18.04 -3.20
CA ARG A 291 7.30 -17.96 -4.29
C ARG A 291 5.92 -18.48 -3.88
N VAL A 292 5.82 -19.11 -2.70
CA VAL A 292 4.55 -19.56 -2.15
C VAL A 292 3.83 -18.36 -1.53
N PRO A 293 2.58 -18.07 -1.93
CA PRO A 293 1.92 -16.81 -1.56
C PRO A 293 1.49 -16.73 -0.09
N ASN A 294 1.31 -17.88 0.57
CA ASN A 294 0.85 -17.94 1.96
C ASN A 294 1.85 -18.70 2.83
N GLY A 295 1.92 -18.32 4.11
CA GLY A 295 2.83 -18.90 5.08
C GLY A 295 4.14 -18.13 5.21
N ARG A 296 5.00 -18.63 6.09
CA ARG A 296 6.27 -17.98 6.47
C ARG A 296 7.47 -18.78 5.96
N VAL A 297 8.57 -18.11 5.65
CA VAL A 297 9.86 -18.78 5.50
C VAL A 297 10.42 -19.15 6.87
N LEU A 298 10.97 -20.37 7.01
CA LEU A 298 11.43 -20.93 8.27
C LEU A 298 12.81 -21.56 8.13
N PRO A 299 13.75 -21.32 9.08
CA PRO A 299 15.09 -21.89 9.07
C PRO A 299 15.09 -23.35 9.58
N ASN A 300 14.41 -24.25 8.84
CA ASN A 300 14.15 -25.61 9.32
C ASN A 300 15.08 -26.68 8.73
N TYR A 301 15.38 -26.64 7.42
CA TYR A 301 16.17 -27.68 6.77
C TYR A 301 17.68 -27.45 6.87
N GLY A 302 18.43 -28.52 7.23
CA GLY A 302 19.88 -28.48 7.46
C GLY A 302 20.77 -28.96 6.30
N TYR A 303 20.23 -29.24 5.12
CA TYR A 303 21.02 -29.55 3.95
C TYR A 303 21.55 -28.26 3.25
N ASP A 304 22.56 -28.37 2.39
CA ASP A 304 23.11 -27.23 1.64
C ASP A 304 22.02 -26.52 0.83
N GLY A 305 21.66 -25.31 1.25
CA GLY A 305 20.56 -24.52 0.67
C GLY A 305 19.21 -24.67 1.39
N GLY A 306 19.14 -25.43 2.46
CA GLY A 306 17.99 -25.42 3.39
C GLY A 306 17.95 -24.14 4.23
N GLY A 307 16.76 -23.76 4.69
CA GLY A 307 16.56 -22.50 5.43
C GLY A 307 17.51 -22.33 6.62
N LYS A 308 17.85 -23.42 7.36
CA LYS A 308 18.79 -23.38 8.48
C LYS A 308 20.21 -23.03 8.02
N THR A 309 20.70 -23.68 6.94
CA THR A 309 22.04 -23.40 6.45
C THR A 309 22.16 -22.02 5.81
N LEU A 310 21.08 -21.51 5.21
CA LEU A 310 21.00 -20.12 4.73
C LEU A 310 21.09 -19.12 5.87
N GLN A 311 20.33 -19.31 6.95
CA GLN A 311 20.38 -18.45 8.14
C GLN A 311 21.77 -18.48 8.80
N ASP A 312 22.40 -19.67 8.93
CA ASP A 312 23.73 -19.83 9.49
C ASP A 312 24.81 -19.15 8.62
N ALA A 313 24.60 -19.10 7.31
CA ALA A 313 25.45 -18.37 6.37
C ALA A 313 25.28 -16.84 6.44
N GLY A 314 24.30 -16.33 7.17
CA GLY A 314 24.06 -14.90 7.34
C GLY A 314 22.87 -14.33 6.55
N ALA A 315 22.06 -15.17 5.90
CA ALA A 315 20.84 -14.72 5.25
C ALA A 315 19.78 -14.29 6.27
N VAL A 316 18.94 -13.33 5.88
CA VAL A 316 17.80 -12.81 6.65
C VAL A 316 16.55 -13.55 6.20
N MET A 317 15.73 -14.04 7.12
CA MET A 317 14.44 -14.67 6.80
C MET A 317 13.37 -13.59 6.63
N GLY A 318 12.72 -13.55 5.46
CA GLY A 318 11.76 -12.51 5.08
C GLY A 318 10.35 -12.68 5.67
N ASP A 319 10.18 -13.62 6.61
CA ASP A 319 8.92 -13.95 7.25
C ASP A 319 7.82 -14.28 6.22
N ASP A 320 6.67 -13.62 6.25
CA ASP A 320 5.54 -13.78 5.34
C ASP A 320 5.49 -12.75 4.21
N LEU A 321 6.51 -11.89 4.08
CA LEU A 321 6.55 -10.89 3.03
C LEU A 321 6.76 -11.52 1.64
N SER A 322 5.96 -11.09 0.68
CA SER A 322 6.21 -11.39 -0.73
C SER A 322 7.58 -10.85 -1.17
N PRO A 323 8.21 -11.41 -2.20
CA PRO A 323 9.51 -10.94 -2.68
C PRO A 323 9.53 -9.44 -2.99
N GLN A 324 8.46 -8.90 -3.58
CA GLN A 324 8.32 -7.49 -3.93
C GLN A 324 8.32 -6.61 -2.68
N LYS A 325 7.58 -6.99 -1.65
CA LYS A 325 7.50 -6.25 -0.39
C LYS A 325 8.79 -6.41 0.43
N ALA A 326 9.37 -7.59 0.47
CA ALA A 326 10.68 -7.81 1.08
C ALA A 326 11.78 -6.93 0.43
N ARG A 327 11.74 -6.75 -0.90
CA ARG A 327 12.62 -5.83 -1.63
C ARG A 327 12.43 -4.38 -1.18
N ILE A 328 11.20 -3.92 -1.06
CA ILE A 328 10.88 -2.56 -0.63
C ILE A 328 11.40 -2.32 0.80
N LEU A 329 11.12 -3.24 1.72
CA LEU A 329 11.58 -3.13 3.10
C LEU A 329 13.12 -3.10 3.16
N LEU A 330 13.81 -4.03 2.48
CA LEU A 330 15.27 -4.06 2.45
C LEU A 330 15.86 -2.77 1.88
N MET A 331 15.29 -2.25 0.80
CA MET A 331 15.72 -0.99 0.17
C MET A 331 15.66 0.18 1.16
N LEU A 332 14.55 0.32 1.88
CA LEU A 332 14.34 1.38 2.87
C LEU A 332 15.23 1.20 4.11
N LEU A 333 15.48 -0.02 4.54
CA LEU A 333 16.40 -0.31 5.64
C LEU A 333 17.84 0.05 5.27
N LEU A 334 18.28 -0.32 4.09
CA LEU A 334 19.63 -0.01 3.61
C LEU A 334 19.85 1.50 3.46
N GLN A 335 18.88 2.25 2.92
CA GLN A 335 18.98 3.72 2.85
C GLN A 335 18.99 4.37 4.25
N ALA A 336 18.36 3.73 5.22
CA ALA A 336 18.40 4.16 6.63
C ALA A 336 19.73 3.82 7.33
N GLY A 337 20.63 3.08 6.67
CA GLY A 337 21.91 2.64 7.22
C GLY A 337 21.81 1.41 8.12
N VAL A 338 20.69 0.69 8.10
CA VAL A 338 20.52 -0.57 8.85
C VAL A 338 21.29 -1.67 8.13
N ASN A 339 22.28 -2.23 8.81
CA ASN A 339 23.19 -3.24 8.26
C ASN A 339 23.35 -4.41 9.24
N GLY A 340 23.82 -5.54 8.71
CA GLY A 340 24.06 -6.76 9.45
C GLY A 340 22.82 -7.62 9.67
N GLN A 341 23.02 -8.93 9.62
CA GLN A 341 21.94 -9.92 9.67
C GLN A 341 20.99 -9.70 10.85
N LYS A 342 21.51 -9.56 12.07
CA LYS A 342 20.68 -9.45 13.28
C LYS A 342 19.78 -8.22 13.28
N SER A 343 20.31 -7.06 12.85
CA SER A 343 19.54 -5.81 12.82
C SER A 343 18.46 -5.85 11.73
N LEU A 344 18.81 -6.39 10.56
CA LEU A 344 17.84 -6.59 9.47
C LEU A 344 16.77 -7.61 9.90
N GLN A 345 17.15 -8.76 10.47
CA GLN A 345 16.21 -9.79 10.91
C GLN A 345 15.15 -9.21 11.87
N ALA A 346 15.57 -8.41 12.85
CA ALA A 346 14.64 -7.77 13.78
C ALA A 346 13.58 -6.90 13.08
N CYS A 347 13.90 -6.27 11.94
CA CYS A 347 12.94 -5.49 11.15
C CYS A 347 12.02 -6.37 10.30
N PHE A 348 12.47 -7.56 9.88
CA PHE A 348 11.63 -8.51 9.15
C PHE A 348 10.72 -9.33 10.07
N ASP A 349 11.10 -9.53 11.32
CA ASP A 349 10.29 -10.24 12.35
C ASP A 349 9.15 -9.37 12.92
N HIS A 350 9.10 -8.08 12.56
CA HIS A 350 8.15 -7.10 13.11
C HIS A 350 6.77 -7.16 12.48
#